data_fdbae4d651f23b6a7a874fbbfee5b9af
#
_entry.id   fdbae4d651f23b6a7a874fbbfee5b9af
#
_cell.length_a   1.000
_cell.length_b   1.000
_cell.length_c   1.000
_cell.angle_alpha   90.00
_cell.angle_beta   90.00
_cell.angle_gamma   90.00
#
_symmetry.space_group_name_H-M   'P 1'
#
loop_
_entity.id
_entity.type
_entity.pdbx_description
1 polymer ?
#
loop_
_entity_poly.entity_id
_entity_poly.type
_entity_poly.pdbx_seq_one_letter_code
_entity_poly.pdbx_strand_id
1 'polypeptide(L)'
;FLNPTAAGTVIKSTNQGLPVPSFIFKVNQVFVNIQPRDFSFIVEDNLSHIFNLFHQYRIKINMMHNSAISFSVSIDDTGDNIKTLLEELEKRYKVTLETGLELITIRYFNQETIARVLVNKTIVRELKDSYTCQLLVKNS
;
A
#
# COMPACT_ATOMS: atom_id res chain seq x y z
N PHE A 1 25.56 23.53 -10.95
CA PHE A 1 25.84 23.84 -10.78
C PHE A 1 25.89 24.09 -10.79
N LEU A 2 25.98 23.62 -10.52
CA LEU A 2 26.55 23.77 -10.22
C LEU A 2 26.68 24.03 -9.95
N ASN A 3 26.84 23.94 -9.62
CA ASN A 3 27.43 24.17 -9.15
C ASN A 3 27.38 24.17 -8.80
N PRO A 4 27.55 24.15 -8.64
CA PRO A 4 27.96 24.09 -8.13
C PRO A 4 27.71 24.11 -7.68
N THR A 5 27.74 24.12 -7.41
CA THR A 5 27.91 24.15 -6.90
C THR A 5 27.33 24.15 -6.71
N ALA A 6 27.33 24.19 -6.78
CA ALA A 6 27.20 24.22 -6.56
C ALA A 6 26.55 23.98 -6.35
N ALA A 7 26.58 24.04 -6.32
CA ALA A 7 26.39 23.83 -6.07
C ALA A 7 25.82 23.45 -5.74
N GLY A 8 25.74 23.43 -5.61
CA GLY A 8 25.67 23.08 -5.31
C GLY A 8 25.17 22.54 -5.01
N THR A 9 25.39 22.45 -4.94
CA THR A 9 25.34 21.89 -4.73
C THR A 9 25.09 21.21 -4.41
N VAL A 10 25.36 21.16 -4.22
CA VAL A 10 25.53 20.48 -3.91
C VAL A 10 25.46 19.87 -3.41
N ILE A 11 25.69 19.57 -3.10
CA ILE A 11 25.97 19.04 -2.63
C ILE A 11 26.09 18.59 -2.11
N LYS A 12 26.60 18.33 -1.59
CA LYS A 12 27.10 17.89 -1.05
C LYS A 12 27.14 17.19 -0.46
N SER A 13 27.46 16.82 -0.09
CA SER A 13 27.90 16.25 0.40
C SER A 13 27.95 15.51 0.82
N THR A 14 28.88 15.03 1.25
CA THR A 14 29.16 14.27 1.65
C THR A 14 28.73 13.28 1.99
N ASN A 15 28.85 12.76 2.37
CA ASN A 15 27.96 12.03 2.43
C ASN A 15 26.78 12.67 2.25
N GLN A 16 26.89 13.46 1.85
CA GLN A 16 25.99 14.14 1.59
C GLN A 16 25.09 13.85 0.69
N GLY A 17 24.68 13.62 0.14
CA GLY A 17 23.79 13.38 -0.92
C GLY A 17 22.92 12.15 -0.85
N LEU A 18 23.13 11.26 0.07
CA LEU A 18 22.27 10.08 0.23
C LEU A 18 21.07 10.45 1.10
N PRO A 19 19.85 10.24 0.59
CA PRO A 19 18.66 10.51 1.40
C PRO A 19 18.59 9.61 2.63
N VAL A 20 18.09 10.17 3.71
CA VAL A 20 17.88 9.42 4.94
C VAL A 20 16.60 8.62 4.81
N PRO A 21 16.58 7.31 5.13
CA PRO A 21 15.35 6.54 5.13
C PRO A 21 14.32 7.12 6.07
N SER A 22 13.08 7.12 5.64
CA SER A 22 11.97 7.54 6.48
C SER A 22 10.92 6.42 6.53
N PHE A 23 10.23 6.36 7.67
CA PHE A 23 9.30 5.27 7.97
C PHE A 23 7.93 5.86 8.30
N ILE A 24 6.89 5.24 7.74
CA ILE A 24 5.51 5.57 8.08
C ILE A 24 4.83 4.26 8.47
N PHE A 25 4.20 4.25 9.65
CA PHE A 25 3.51 3.07 10.17
C PHE A 25 2.03 3.38 10.27
N LYS A 26 1.19 2.48 9.72
CA LYS A 26 -0.26 2.56 9.87
C LYS A 26 -0.75 1.24 10.44
N VAL A 27 -1.30 1.28 11.64
CA VAL A 27 -1.83 0.10 12.31
C VAL A 27 -3.31 -0.08 11.96
N ASN A 28 -3.88 -1.21 12.37
CA ASN A 28 -5.30 -1.53 12.17
C ASN A 28 -5.70 -1.44 10.70
N GLN A 29 -4.92 -2.10 9.85
CA GLN A 29 -5.18 -2.14 8.42
C GLN A 29 -5.99 -3.37 8.07
N VAL A 30 -6.87 -3.21 7.09
CA VAL A 30 -7.63 -4.30 6.48
C VAL A 30 -7.15 -4.46 5.06
N PHE A 31 -6.75 -5.67 4.70
CA PHE A 31 -6.37 -6.00 3.32
C PHE A 31 -7.58 -6.60 2.63
N VAL A 32 -8.00 -5.97 1.54
CA VAL A 32 -9.17 -6.38 0.77
C VAL A 32 -8.71 -6.79 -0.62
N ASN A 33 -9.05 -8.00 -1.04
CA ASN A 33 -8.75 -8.49 -2.38
C ASN A 33 -10.06 -8.68 -3.13
N ILE A 34 -10.17 -8.05 -4.29
CA ILE A 34 -11.39 -8.01 -5.09
C ILE A 34 -11.12 -8.67 -6.43
N GLN A 35 -11.92 -9.68 -6.77
CA GLN A 35 -11.79 -10.43 -8.02
C GLN A 35 -13.15 -10.54 -8.72
N PRO A 36 -13.20 -10.55 -10.06
CA PRO A 36 -14.42 -10.89 -10.75
C PRO A 36 -14.86 -12.33 -10.42
N ARG A 37 -16.16 -12.54 -10.32
CA ARG A 37 -16.68 -13.87 -9.95
C ARG A 37 -16.53 -14.90 -11.06
N ASP A 38 -16.47 -14.46 -12.30
CA ASP A 38 -16.40 -15.33 -13.48
C ASP A 38 -14.97 -15.55 -13.98
N PHE A 39 -13.98 -15.19 -13.18
CA PHE A 39 -12.55 -15.28 -13.51
C PHE A 39 -12.16 -14.45 -14.74
N SER A 40 -12.97 -13.47 -15.11
CA SER A 40 -12.60 -12.54 -16.17
C SER A 40 -11.52 -11.57 -15.69
N PHE A 41 -11.01 -10.76 -16.63
CA PHE A 41 -10.06 -9.72 -16.26
C PHE A 41 -10.78 -8.55 -15.59
N ILE A 42 -10.09 -7.91 -14.66
CA ILE A 42 -10.53 -6.63 -14.14
C ILE A 42 -10.18 -5.59 -15.20
N VAL A 43 -11.21 -4.89 -15.69
CA VAL A 43 -11.06 -3.86 -16.72
C VAL A 43 -11.42 -2.50 -16.14
N GLU A 44 -11.25 -1.45 -16.96
CA GLU A 44 -11.42 -0.06 -16.52
C GLU A 44 -12.78 0.20 -15.87
N ASP A 45 -13.86 -0.37 -16.43
CA ASP A 45 -15.20 -0.17 -15.88
C ASP A 45 -15.32 -0.75 -14.47
N ASN A 46 -14.70 -1.89 -14.22
CA ASN A 46 -14.68 -2.49 -12.89
C ASN A 46 -13.93 -1.59 -11.91
N LEU A 47 -12.75 -1.10 -12.30
CA LEU A 47 -11.96 -0.22 -11.45
C LEU A 47 -12.70 1.07 -11.13
N SER A 48 -13.34 1.66 -12.13
CA SER A 48 -14.12 2.87 -11.94
C SER A 48 -15.25 2.66 -10.94
N HIS A 49 -15.97 1.55 -11.05
CA HIS A 49 -17.04 1.21 -10.12
C HIS A 49 -16.49 1.01 -8.69
N ILE A 50 -15.38 0.28 -8.57
CA ILE A 50 -14.75 0.03 -7.27
C ILE A 50 -14.31 1.34 -6.62
N PHE A 51 -13.62 2.20 -7.37
CA PHE A 51 -13.17 3.49 -6.82
C PHE A 51 -14.33 4.39 -6.42
N ASN A 52 -15.43 4.36 -7.20
CA ASN A 52 -16.61 5.13 -6.85
C ASN A 52 -17.22 4.67 -5.52
N LEU A 53 -17.23 3.37 -5.26
CA LEU A 53 -17.73 2.84 -4.00
C LEU A 53 -16.84 3.28 -2.84
N PHE A 54 -15.53 3.21 -3.00
CA PHE A 54 -14.60 3.66 -1.96
C PHE A 54 -14.80 5.14 -1.66
N HIS A 55 -14.99 5.94 -2.69
CA HIS A 55 -15.24 7.37 -2.53
C HIS A 55 -16.58 7.62 -1.84
N GLN A 56 -17.61 6.90 -2.25
CA GLN A 56 -18.97 7.05 -1.70
C GLN A 56 -19.01 6.81 -0.20
N TYR A 57 -18.28 5.77 0.26
CA TYR A 57 -18.24 5.42 1.68
C TYR A 57 -17.09 6.10 2.41
N ARG A 58 -16.37 7.01 1.74
CA ARG A 58 -15.29 7.82 2.33
C ARG A 58 -14.19 6.97 2.94
N ILE A 59 -13.82 5.91 2.24
CA ILE A 59 -12.76 5.01 2.68
C ILE A 59 -11.49 5.34 1.91
N LYS A 60 -10.43 5.67 2.66
CA LYS A 60 -9.15 6.03 2.08
C LYS A 60 -8.33 4.78 1.82
N ILE A 61 -7.75 4.69 0.63
CA ILE A 61 -6.86 3.61 0.26
C ILE A 61 -5.42 4.02 0.62
N ASN A 62 -4.76 3.20 1.44
CA ASN A 62 -3.39 3.45 1.86
C ASN A 62 -2.36 2.74 1.00
N MET A 63 -2.73 1.60 0.44
CA MET A 63 -1.89 0.83 -0.46
C MET A 63 -2.79 0.17 -1.49
N MET A 64 -2.37 0.11 -2.75
CA MET A 64 -3.16 -0.56 -3.76
C MET A 64 -2.25 -1.32 -4.71
N HIS A 65 -2.71 -2.49 -5.13
CA HIS A 65 -2.03 -3.31 -6.12
C HIS A 65 -3.07 -3.81 -7.12
N ASN A 66 -2.83 -3.54 -8.39
CA ASN A 66 -3.73 -3.92 -9.46
C ASN A 66 -3.05 -4.96 -10.33
N SER A 67 -3.68 -6.11 -10.49
CA SER A 67 -3.26 -7.12 -11.45
C SER A 67 -4.35 -7.31 -12.48
N ALA A 68 -4.10 -8.14 -13.51
CA ALA A 68 -5.10 -8.37 -14.56
C ALA A 68 -6.36 -9.04 -14.02
N ILE A 69 -6.24 -9.81 -12.94
CA ILE A 69 -7.33 -10.64 -12.43
C ILE A 69 -7.82 -10.24 -11.04
N SER A 70 -7.18 -9.24 -10.41
CA SER A 70 -7.59 -8.83 -9.07
C SER A 70 -7.17 -7.41 -8.77
N PHE A 71 -7.87 -6.80 -7.83
CA PHE A 71 -7.55 -5.48 -7.30
C PHE A 71 -7.46 -5.60 -5.79
N SER A 72 -6.32 -5.24 -5.21
CA SER A 72 -6.06 -5.41 -3.78
C SER A 72 -5.75 -4.06 -3.15
N VAL A 73 -6.28 -3.81 -1.97
CA VAL A 73 -6.06 -2.55 -1.24
C VAL A 73 -5.81 -2.82 0.23
N SER A 74 -5.08 -1.90 0.86
CA SER A 74 -5.00 -1.81 2.32
C SER A 74 -5.69 -0.52 2.74
N ILE A 75 -6.62 -0.62 3.68
CA ILE A 75 -7.44 0.50 4.14
C ILE A 75 -7.45 0.53 5.65
N ASP A 76 -7.77 1.71 6.22
CA ASP A 76 -7.96 1.83 7.66
C ASP A 76 -9.20 1.06 8.10
N ASP A 77 -9.10 0.37 9.23
CA ASP A 77 -10.26 -0.32 9.81
C ASP A 77 -11.13 0.72 10.53
N THR A 78 -12.12 1.24 9.83
CA THR A 78 -13.01 2.27 10.36
C THR A 78 -14.38 1.73 10.79
N GLY A 79 -14.56 0.41 10.73
CA GLY A 79 -15.78 -0.23 11.25
C GLY A 79 -16.92 -0.29 10.25
N ASP A 80 -18.03 0.40 10.55
CA ASP A 80 -19.29 0.23 9.81
C ASP A 80 -19.19 0.58 8.33
N ASN A 81 -18.43 1.61 7.98
CA ASN A 81 -18.30 2.00 6.58
C ASN A 81 -17.68 0.89 5.73
N ILE A 82 -16.70 0.20 6.30
CA ILE A 82 -16.06 -0.93 5.62
C ILE A 82 -17.06 -2.05 5.41
N LYS A 83 -17.85 -2.36 6.42
CA LYS A 83 -18.84 -3.44 6.33
C LYS A 83 -19.83 -3.17 5.20
N THR A 84 -20.34 -1.95 5.11
CA THR A 84 -21.26 -1.57 4.06
C THR A 84 -20.60 -1.64 2.68
N LEU A 85 -19.36 -1.15 2.58
CA LEU A 85 -18.60 -1.23 1.33
C LEU A 85 -18.42 -2.66 0.88
N LEU A 86 -18.05 -3.56 1.81
CA LEU A 86 -17.84 -4.96 1.47
C LEU A 86 -19.12 -5.63 0.99
N GLU A 87 -20.24 -5.31 1.61
CA GLU A 87 -21.54 -5.84 1.18
C GLU A 87 -21.86 -5.42 -0.26
N GLU A 88 -21.58 -4.15 -0.60
CA GLU A 88 -21.80 -3.66 -1.96
C GLU A 88 -20.86 -4.32 -2.96
N LEU A 89 -19.61 -4.50 -2.61
CA LEU A 89 -18.65 -5.15 -3.48
C LEU A 89 -18.99 -6.62 -3.71
N GLU A 90 -19.47 -7.31 -2.69
CA GLU A 90 -19.79 -8.73 -2.80
C GLU A 90 -20.98 -9.02 -3.73
N LYS A 91 -21.78 -8.01 -4.03
CA LYS A 91 -22.86 -8.17 -5.01
C LYS A 91 -22.35 -8.47 -6.41
N ARG A 92 -21.13 -8.01 -6.74
CA ARG A 92 -20.57 -8.15 -8.10
C ARG A 92 -19.23 -8.89 -8.15
N TYR A 93 -18.52 -8.94 -7.04
CA TYR A 93 -17.14 -9.46 -7.02
C TYR A 93 -17.00 -10.51 -5.93
N LYS A 94 -15.96 -11.33 -6.09
CA LYS A 94 -15.50 -12.19 -5.01
C LYS A 94 -14.53 -11.36 -4.16
N VAL A 95 -14.86 -11.18 -2.90
CA VAL A 95 -14.09 -10.34 -1.99
C VAL A 95 -13.55 -11.20 -0.85
N THR A 96 -12.25 -11.10 -0.62
CA THR A 96 -11.62 -11.70 0.57
C THR A 96 -10.97 -10.60 1.36
N LEU A 97 -10.89 -10.78 2.68
CA LEU A 97 -10.28 -9.77 3.52
C LEU A 97 -9.49 -10.41 4.65
N GLU A 98 -8.50 -9.65 5.12
CA GLU A 98 -7.69 -10.03 6.27
C GLU A 98 -7.53 -8.79 7.15
N THR A 99 -7.76 -8.94 8.46
CA THR A 99 -7.74 -7.82 9.40
C THR A 99 -6.54 -7.89 10.32
N GLY A 100 -6.37 -6.87 11.15
CA GLY A 100 -5.31 -6.87 12.16
C GLY A 100 -3.92 -6.72 11.59
N LEU A 101 -3.79 -6.02 10.46
CA LEU A 101 -2.52 -5.85 9.79
C LEU A 101 -1.91 -4.49 10.08
N GLU A 102 -0.65 -4.35 9.74
CA GLU A 102 0.08 -3.09 9.83
C GLU A 102 0.73 -2.81 8.48
N LEU A 103 0.62 -1.58 8.01
CA LEU A 103 1.27 -1.14 6.77
C LEU A 103 2.50 -0.31 7.13
N ILE A 104 3.65 -0.75 6.65
CA ILE A 104 4.92 -0.07 6.87
C ILE A 104 5.40 0.46 5.53
N THR A 105 5.57 1.77 5.41
CA THR A 105 6.11 2.40 4.22
C THR A 105 7.49 2.93 4.53
N ILE A 106 8.49 2.52 3.74
CA ILE A 106 9.88 2.95 3.91
C ILE A 106 10.30 3.66 2.65
N ARG A 107 10.63 4.94 2.77
CA ARG A 107 11.21 5.70 1.66
C ARG A 107 12.72 5.62 1.76
N TYR A 108 13.38 5.46 0.61
CA TYR A 108 14.81 5.28 0.50
C TYR A 108 15.27 4.06 1.29
N PHE A 109 14.57 2.95 1.04
CA PHE A 109 14.79 1.70 1.75
C PHE A 109 16.08 1.02 1.33
N ASN A 110 16.58 0.14 2.21
CA ASN A 110 17.64 -0.81 1.90
C ASN A 110 17.38 -2.09 2.69
N GLN A 111 18.25 -3.09 2.51
CA GLN A 111 18.06 -4.38 3.18
C GLN A 111 18.04 -4.24 4.71
N GLU A 112 18.87 -3.36 5.23
CA GLU A 112 18.94 -3.15 6.67
C GLU A 112 17.64 -2.55 7.23
N THR A 113 17.09 -1.54 6.55
CA THR A 113 15.85 -0.91 7.01
C THR A 113 14.68 -1.88 6.97
N ILE A 114 14.61 -2.70 5.91
CA ILE A 114 13.57 -3.72 5.80
C ILE A 114 13.71 -4.73 6.93
N ALA A 115 14.91 -5.25 7.17
CA ALA A 115 15.13 -6.25 8.21
C ALA A 115 14.77 -5.69 9.59
N ARG A 116 15.06 -4.41 9.83
CA ARG A 116 14.79 -3.76 11.11
C ARG A 116 13.31 -3.75 11.46
N VAL A 117 12.44 -3.46 10.47
CA VAL A 117 11.00 -3.35 10.73
C VAL A 117 10.30 -4.71 10.74
N LEU A 118 10.96 -5.76 10.24
CA LEU A 118 10.35 -7.09 10.14
C LEU A 118 10.59 -7.98 11.35
N VAL A 119 11.23 -7.48 12.39
CA VAL A 119 11.46 -8.28 13.61
C VAL A 119 10.11 -8.68 14.19
N ASN A 120 9.90 -9.99 14.33
CA ASN A 120 8.63 -10.57 14.85
C ASN A 120 7.43 -10.24 13.97
N LYS A 121 7.64 -10.05 12.67
CA LYS A 121 6.56 -9.76 11.72
C LYS A 121 6.59 -10.78 10.59
N THR A 122 5.41 -11.03 10.02
CA THR A 122 5.25 -11.86 8.83
C THR A 122 4.70 -11.00 7.71
N ILE A 123 5.34 -11.05 6.54
CA ILE A 123 4.91 -10.26 5.39
C ILE A 123 3.66 -10.91 4.77
N VAL A 124 2.61 -10.12 4.61
CA VAL A 124 1.39 -10.53 3.89
C VAL A 124 1.49 -10.09 2.43
N ARG A 125 1.91 -8.86 2.21
CA ARG A 125 2.14 -8.32 0.86
C ARG A 125 3.32 -7.37 0.88
N GLU A 126 3.98 -7.26 -0.27
CA GLU A 126 5.14 -6.37 -0.43
C GLU A 126 5.07 -5.69 -1.78
N LEU A 127 5.22 -4.38 -1.81
CA LEU A 127 5.33 -3.59 -3.04
C LEU A 127 6.59 -2.75 -2.96
N LYS A 128 7.40 -2.80 -4.01
CA LYS A 128 8.64 -2.03 -4.09
C LYS A 128 8.72 -1.29 -5.41
N ASP A 129 9.23 -0.06 -5.35
CA ASP A 129 9.73 0.63 -6.52
C ASP A 129 11.20 0.99 -6.27
N SER A 130 11.74 1.95 -7.04
CA SER A 130 13.18 2.29 -6.93
C SER A 130 13.56 2.84 -5.55
N TYR A 131 12.66 3.52 -4.87
CA TYR A 131 12.97 4.26 -3.65
C TYR A 131 12.06 3.94 -2.47
N THR A 132 10.91 3.33 -2.72
CA THR A 132 9.89 3.12 -1.70
C THR A 132 9.53 1.64 -1.60
N CYS A 133 9.44 1.17 -0.36
CA CYS A 133 8.99 -0.19 -0.06
C CYS A 133 7.76 -0.09 0.83
N GLN A 134 6.69 -0.76 0.46
CA GLN A 134 5.50 -0.90 1.30
C GLN A 134 5.36 -2.35 1.72
N LEU A 135 5.26 -2.57 3.01
CA LEU A 135 5.15 -3.91 3.60
C LEU A 135 3.86 -3.98 4.39
N LEU A 136 2.99 -4.89 4.00
CA LEU A 136 1.78 -5.18 4.76
C LEU A 136 2.08 -6.42 5.59
N VAL A 137 2.07 -6.28 6.90
CA VAL A 137 2.58 -7.30 7.82
C VAL A 137 1.59 -7.61 8.92
N LYS A 138 1.77 -8.77 9.54
CA LYS A 138 1.07 -9.15 10.76
C LYS A 138 2.09 -9.60 11.80
N ASN A 139 1.72 -9.55 13.05
CA ASN A 139 2.58 -10.04 14.12
C ASN A 139 2.73 -11.55 14.01
N SER A 140 3.98 -11.99 14.14
CA SER A 140 4.26 -13.42 14.13
C SER A 140 3.94 -14.08 15.45
#